data_e96077f7369be07e81cc6efc45d2a73e
#
_entry.id   e96077f7369be07e81cc6efc45d2a73e
#
_cell.length_a   1.000
_cell.length_b   1.000
_cell.length_c   1.000
_cell.angle_alpha   90.00
_cell.angle_beta   90.00
_cell.angle_gamma   90.00
#
_symmetry.space_group_name_H-M   'P 1'
#
loop_
_entity.id
_entity.type
_entity.pdbx_description
1 polymer ?
#
loop_
_entity_poly.entity_id
_entity_poly.type
_entity_poly.pdbx_seq_one_letter_code
_entity_poly.pdbx_strand_id
1 'polypeptide(L)'
;GVSMVQCPYFTTAVYDLDEPMTLDYSELDSFVILIGLKGEAKITDNEGNEITLQGGESIVVPASTQTLKVEGTLKFLETYV
;
A
#
# COMPACT_ATOMS: atom_id res chain seq x y z
N GLY A 1 23.75 5.06 20.66
CA GLY A 1 23.32 5.23 20.28
C GLY A 1 22.82 4.88 19.96
N VAL A 2 22.82 5.02 19.97
CA VAL A 2 22.21 4.95 19.64
C VAL A 2 21.47 4.76 19.17
N SER A 3 21.43 4.86 19.21
CA SER A 3 20.71 4.83 18.76
C SER A 3 20.03 4.41 18.25
N MET A 4 19.78 4.35 18.28
CA MET A 4 18.99 4.06 17.79
C MET A 4 18.35 3.99 17.22
N VAL A 5 18.38 3.94 17.11
CA VAL A 5 17.60 3.80 16.61
C VAL A 5 16.70 3.69 16.40
N GLN A 6 16.59 4.14 16.46
CA GLN A 6 15.52 4.03 16.41
C GLN A 6 14.70 3.67 15.67
N CYS A 7 14.32 3.75 16.05
CA CYS A 7 13.28 3.01 15.44
C CYS A 7 12.59 3.81 14.39
N PRO A 8 12.56 3.33 13.18
CA PRO A 8 11.80 4.01 12.15
C PRO A 8 10.34 4.03 12.59
N TYR A 9 9.71 5.15 12.38
CA TYR A 9 8.31 5.27 12.69
C TYR A 9 7.51 4.78 11.49
N PHE A 10 6.87 3.65 11.65
CA PHE A 10 5.99 3.15 10.62
C PHE A 10 4.60 3.70 10.86
N THR A 11 4.04 4.31 9.84
CA THR A 11 2.64 4.68 9.85
C THR A 11 1.85 3.52 9.25
N THR A 12 0.87 3.03 10.00
CA THR A 12 0.05 1.92 9.55
C THR A 12 -1.41 2.33 9.55
N ALA A 13 -2.08 2.09 8.44
CA ALA A 13 -3.50 2.38 8.29
C ALA A 13 -4.22 1.14 7.80
N VAL A 14 -5.45 0.97 8.25
CA VAL A 14 -6.30 -0.13 7.80
C VAL A 14 -7.37 0.44 6.89
N TYR A 15 -7.52 -0.17 5.73
CA TYR A 15 -8.56 0.20 4.78
C TYR A 15 -9.49 -0.98 4.58
N ASP A 16 -10.78 -0.69 4.60
CA ASP A 16 -11.82 -1.66 4.32
C ASP A 16 -12.52 -1.17 3.05
N LEU A 17 -12.00 -1.64 1.93
CA LEU A 17 -12.39 -1.16 0.62
C LEU A 17 -13.55 -1.96 0.08
N ASP A 18 -14.62 -1.29 -0.34
CA ASP A 18 -15.76 -1.93 -1.00
C ASP A 18 -16.13 -1.23 -2.30
N GLU A 19 -15.36 -0.22 -2.70
CA GLU A 19 -15.53 0.46 -3.97
C GLU A 19 -14.17 0.99 -4.43
N PRO A 20 -14.02 1.33 -5.71
CA PRO A 20 -12.72 1.78 -6.22
C PRO A 20 -12.22 3.01 -5.50
N MET A 21 -10.92 3.03 -5.20
CA MET A 21 -10.29 4.20 -4.62
C MET A 21 -8.91 4.40 -5.21
N THR A 22 -8.41 5.62 -5.12
CA THR A 22 -7.07 5.97 -5.56
C THR A 22 -6.24 6.40 -4.37
N LEU A 23 -5.06 5.80 -4.23
CA LEU A 23 -4.10 6.17 -3.21
C LEU A 23 -3.06 7.08 -3.86
N ASP A 24 -2.83 8.23 -3.26
CA ASP A 24 -1.89 9.22 -3.78
C ASP A 24 -0.62 9.22 -2.95
N TYR A 25 0.47 8.83 -3.57
CA TYR A 25 1.78 8.77 -2.94
C TYR A 25 2.77 9.76 -3.56
N SER A 26 2.27 10.75 -4.30
CA SER A 26 3.14 11.68 -5.02
C SER A 26 4.05 12.49 -4.10
N GLU A 27 3.67 12.66 -2.85
CA GLU A 27 4.47 13.39 -1.87
C GLU A 27 5.28 12.48 -0.94
N LEU A 28 5.20 11.18 -1.15
CA LEU A 28 5.86 10.21 -0.30
C LEU A 28 7.23 9.84 -0.88
N ASP A 29 8.27 9.97 -0.08
CA ASP A 29 9.64 9.71 -0.51
C ASP A 29 10.12 8.30 -0.18
N SER A 30 9.26 7.46 0.34
CA SER A 30 9.65 6.11 0.74
C SER A 30 8.70 5.08 0.14
N PHE A 31 9.10 3.83 0.22
CA PHE A 31 8.27 2.74 -0.26
C PHE A 31 7.07 2.53 0.68
N VAL A 32 6.06 1.88 0.14
CA VAL A 32 4.84 1.53 0.87
C VAL A 32 4.65 0.02 0.78
N ILE A 33 4.23 -0.58 1.87
CA ILE A 33 3.91 -2.00 1.89
C ILE A 33 2.40 -2.14 2.07
N LEU A 34 1.77 -2.87 1.18
CA LEU A 34 0.35 -3.17 1.26
C LEU A 34 0.19 -4.64 1.61
N ILE A 35 -0.55 -4.92 2.66
CA ILE A 35 -0.77 -6.28 3.16
C ILE A 35 -2.24 -6.59 3.07
N GLY A 36 -2.62 -7.52 2.22
CA GLY A 36 -4.00 -7.95 2.10
C GLY A 36 -4.40 -8.78 3.30
N LEU A 37 -5.53 -8.44 3.89
CA LEU A 37 -6.07 -9.16 5.05
C LEU A 37 -7.23 -10.06 4.66
N LYS A 38 -8.13 -9.55 3.82
CA LYS A 38 -9.31 -10.31 3.42
C LYS A 38 -9.84 -9.74 2.12
N GLY A 39 -10.25 -10.62 1.21
CA GLY A 39 -10.84 -10.21 -0.05
C GLY A 39 -9.82 -10.19 -1.18
N GLU A 40 -10.15 -9.48 -2.23
CA GLU A 40 -9.33 -9.40 -3.42
C GLU A 40 -9.57 -8.07 -4.12
N ALA A 41 -8.52 -7.45 -4.59
CA ALA A 41 -8.62 -6.23 -5.35
C ALA A 41 -7.52 -6.16 -6.41
N LYS A 42 -7.81 -5.43 -7.46
CA LYS A 42 -6.88 -5.18 -8.54
C LYS A 42 -6.22 -3.82 -8.30
N ILE A 43 -4.92 -3.80 -8.34
CA ILE A 43 -4.15 -2.59 -8.09
C ILE A 43 -3.43 -2.20 -9.37
N THR A 44 -3.66 -0.96 -9.82
CA THR A 44 -3.04 -0.41 -11.01
C THR A 44 -2.20 0.80 -10.61
N ASP A 45 -0.95 0.82 -11.04
CA ASP A 45 -0.08 1.97 -10.75
C ASP A 45 -0.23 3.06 -11.82
N ASN A 46 0.50 4.16 -11.62
CA ASN A 46 0.43 5.29 -12.55
C ASN A 46 1.08 5.01 -13.91
N GLU A 47 1.76 3.89 -14.04
CA GLU A 47 2.37 3.47 -15.31
C GLU A 47 1.53 2.43 -16.05
N GLY A 48 0.40 2.05 -15.48
CA GLY A 48 -0.49 1.07 -16.10
C GLY A 48 -0.22 -0.38 -15.73
N ASN A 49 0.70 -0.63 -14.81
CA ASN A 49 0.96 -2.00 -14.35
C ASN A 49 -0.13 -2.43 -13.39
N GLU A 50 -0.63 -3.63 -13.58
CA GLU A 50 -1.72 -4.17 -12.79
C GLU A 50 -1.30 -5.43 -12.06
N ILE A 51 -1.69 -5.52 -10.79
CA ILE A 51 -1.49 -6.73 -10.01
C ILE A 51 -2.75 -6.96 -9.19
N THR A 52 -2.94 -8.19 -8.72
CA THR A 52 -4.06 -8.52 -7.84
C THR A 52 -3.50 -8.76 -6.44
N LEU A 53 -4.11 -8.13 -5.45
CA LEU A 53 -3.78 -8.34 -4.05
C LEU A 53 -4.93 -9.06 -3.37
N GLN A 54 -4.61 -10.16 -2.71
CA GLN A 54 -5.59 -10.98 -2.00
C GLN A 54 -5.27 -11.04 -0.52
N GLY A 55 -6.23 -11.49 0.25
CA GLY A 55 -5.99 -11.73 1.67
C GLY A 55 -4.86 -12.73 1.86
N GLY A 56 -3.91 -12.42 2.73
CA GLY A 56 -2.75 -13.25 2.98
C GLY A 56 -1.54 -12.93 2.11
N GLU A 57 -1.68 -11.97 1.19
CA GLU A 57 -0.58 -11.55 0.32
C GLU A 57 -0.09 -10.16 0.70
N SER A 58 1.12 -9.85 0.32
CA SER A 58 1.66 -8.50 0.51
C SER A 58 2.42 -8.06 -0.73
N ILE A 59 2.46 -6.76 -0.95
CA ILE A 59 3.21 -6.18 -2.05
C ILE A 59 3.99 -4.98 -1.54
N VAL A 60 5.10 -4.70 -2.22
CA VAL A 60 5.90 -3.51 -1.93
C VAL A 60 5.72 -2.54 -3.09
N VAL A 61 5.31 -1.32 -2.76
CA VAL A 61 5.12 -0.26 -3.74
C VAL A 61 6.39 0.61 -3.69
N PRO A 62 7.13 0.70 -4.79
CA PRO A 62 8.37 1.49 -4.77
C PRO A 62 8.10 2.99 -4.60
N ALA A 63 9.09 3.69 -4.08
CA ALA A 63 8.99 5.13 -3.84
C ALA A 63 8.74 5.93 -5.12
N SER A 64 9.05 5.36 -6.27
CA SER A 64 8.82 6.01 -7.56
C SER A 64 7.37 5.98 -8.01
N THR A 65 6.53 5.17 -7.37
CA THR A 65 5.12 5.10 -7.70
C THR A 65 4.40 6.32 -7.14
N GLN A 66 3.64 7.01 -7.96
CA GLN A 66 2.94 8.22 -7.56
C GLN A 66 1.50 7.96 -7.16
N THR A 67 0.80 7.12 -7.89
CA THR A 67 -0.59 6.80 -7.58
C THR A 67 -0.86 5.31 -7.75
N LEU A 68 -1.79 4.82 -6.96
CA LEU A 68 -2.31 3.46 -7.10
C LEU A 68 -3.81 3.51 -7.14
N LYS A 69 -4.39 2.83 -8.12
CA LYS A 69 -5.83 2.68 -8.19
C LYS A 69 -6.17 1.27 -7.70
N VAL A 70 -7.02 1.20 -6.69
CA VAL A 70 -7.42 -0.07 -6.08
C VAL A 70 -8.89 -0.31 -6.39
N GLU A 71 -9.18 -1.43 -7.04
CA GLU A 71 -10.54 -1.79 -7.45
C GLU A 71 -10.89 -3.16 -6.95
N GLY A 72 -12.03 -3.28 -6.28
CA GLY A 72 -12.53 -4.56 -5.77
C GLY A 72 -12.99 -4.43 -4.33
N THR A 73 -13.06 -5.57 -3.65
CA THR A 73 -13.42 -5.60 -2.23
C THR A 73 -12.25 -6.22 -1.47
N LEU A 74 -11.55 -5.41 -0.72
CA LEU A 74 -10.33 -5.83 -0.03
C LEU A 74 -10.17 -5.09 1.28
N LYS A 75 -9.88 -5.83 2.34
CA LYS A 75 -9.42 -5.24 3.58
C LYS A 75 -7.91 -5.38 3.61
N PHE A 76 -7.21 -4.29 3.76
CA PHE A 76 -5.75 -4.31 3.71
C PHE A 76 -5.12 -3.29 4.66
N LEU A 77 -3.86 -3.55 4.98
CA LEU A 77 -3.02 -2.63 5.75
C LEU A 77 -2.10 -1.89 4.79
N GLU A 78 -1.95 -0.60 5.06
CA GLU A 78 -0.97 0.23 4.38
C GLU A 78 0.10 0.62 5.41
N THR A 79 1.35 0.30 5.13
CA THR A 79 2.46 0.62 6.02
C THR A 79 3.51 1.39 5.25
N TYR A 80 3.95 2.52 5.81
CA TYR A 80 5.02 3.32 5.21
C TYR A 80 5.81 4.05 6.30
N VAL A 81 6.97 4.49 5.93
CA VAL A 81 7.88 5.18 6.84
C VAL A 81 7.82 6.69 6.59
#